data_2c6593dc30d5dc15fdbc36ab23805a39
#
_entry.id   2c6593dc30d5dc15fdbc36ab23805a39
#
_cell.length_a   1.000
_cell.length_b   1.000
_cell.length_c   1.000
_cell.angle_alpha   90.00
_cell.angle_beta   90.00
_cell.angle_gamma   90.00
#
_symmetry.space_group_name_H-M   'P 1'
#
loop_
_entity.id
_entity.type
_entity.pdbx_description
1 polymer ?
#
loop_
_entity_poly.entity_id
_entity_poly.type
_entity_poly.pdbx_seq_one_letter_code
_entity_poly.pdbx_strand_id
1 'polypeptide(L)'
;MKTRAPLPGSLPTWADIVLAPLVNIALAFLVVGVIVTVIGVNPFHALRLLIVGAVGSAESIGYTLYYTTNFIFTGLAVAVAFHAGLFNIGGEGQAYIGGLGCGLAILALDRYLPAPLMIPLAILAAALFGAAWAAVPAWLQAWRGSHIVITTIMFNFVASALMVYLMVNVLIAPGSMTPQSRGFAASGKLPQMHEVMAWFGVQVAPSALNLAILLAVLCCVLVWVFLWHTPWGYALRTMGHNPDAAIYAGTNLRTMTMLAMCLSGALAGFVGVNELMGVHHRIVLDFPAGYGFAGIAVALMGRNHPFGIVLAALLFGALQQGGAELAFEMPNITREMVVVIQGLVILFSGALAQMPRPWLQMLLSKRS
;
A
#
# COMPACT_ATOMS: atom_id res chain seq x y z
N MET A 1 -6.33 -12.31 -28.77
CA MET A 1 -7.48 -12.21 -27.87
C MET A 1 -8.68 -11.70 -28.67
N LYS A 2 -9.67 -12.55 -28.98
CA LYS A 2 -10.91 -12.09 -29.65
C LYS A 2 -11.73 -11.33 -28.61
N THR A 3 -11.93 -10.04 -28.84
CA THR A 3 -12.84 -9.19 -28.07
C THR A 3 -14.24 -9.79 -28.19
N ARG A 4 -14.78 -10.37 -27.11
CA ARG A 4 -16.18 -10.78 -27.03
C ARG A 4 -17.03 -9.54 -27.30
N ALA A 5 -18.00 -9.65 -28.21
CA ALA A 5 -18.98 -8.61 -28.40
C ALA A 5 -19.63 -8.24 -27.06
N PRO A 6 -19.82 -6.94 -26.76
CA PRO A 6 -20.43 -6.52 -25.51
C PRO A 6 -21.85 -7.08 -25.43
N LEU A 7 -22.19 -7.63 -24.26
CA LEU A 7 -23.56 -8.07 -23.98
C LEU A 7 -24.52 -6.87 -24.11
N PRO A 8 -25.76 -7.05 -24.60
CA PRO A 8 -26.74 -5.98 -24.64
C PRO A 8 -26.90 -5.34 -23.26
N GLY A 9 -26.67 -4.03 -23.15
CA GLY A 9 -26.71 -3.31 -21.87
C GLY A 9 -25.38 -3.18 -21.12
N SER A 10 -24.23 -3.68 -21.66
CA SER A 10 -22.91 -3.41 -21.06
C SER A 10 -22.36 -2.06 -21.50
N LEU A 11 -21.69 -1.36 -20.59
CA LEU A 11 -20.94 -0.15 -20.95
C LEU A 11 -19.83 -0.49 -21.95
N PRO A 12 -19.52 0.40 -22.91
CA PRO A 12 -18.31 0.29 -23.71
C PRO A 12 -17.07 0.15 -22.80
N THR A 13 -16.11 -0.67 -23.20
CA THR A 13 -14.93 -1.00 -22.39
C THR A 13 -14.18 0.26 -21.92
N TRP A 14 -14.06 1.28 -22.78
CA TRP A 14 -13.44 2.55 -22.39
C TRP A 14 -14.23 3.30 -21.32
N ALA A 15 -15.57 3.27 -21.38
CA ALA A 15 -16.42 3.93 -20.40
C ALA A 15 -16.38 3.22 -19.03
N ASP A 16 -16.26 1.90 -19.03
CA ASP A 16 -16.11 1.12 -17.80
C ASP A 16 -14.72 1.29 -17.15
N ILE A 17 -13.68 1.44 -17.97
CA ILE A 17 -12.28 1.53 -17.46
C ILE A 17 -11.91 2.96 -17.08
N VAL A 18 -12.41 3.97 -17.81
CA VAL A 18 -11.98 5.36 -17.62
C VAL A 18 -13.12 6.23 -17.09
N LEU A 19 -14.28 6.24 -17.75
CA LEU A 19 -15.36 7.16 -17.43
C LEU A 19 -15.98 6.86 -16.05
N ALA A 20 -16.25 5.60 -15.73
CA ALA A 20 -16.87 5.23 -14.46
C ALA A 20 -15.97 5.57 -13.24
N PRO A 21 -14.67 5.26 -13.22
CA PRO A 21 -13.78 5.72 -12.14
C PRO A 21 -13.69 7.25 -12.02
N LEU A 22 -13.62 7.99 -13.14
CA LEU A 22 -13.58 9.45 -13.10
C LEU A 22 -14.86 10.04 -12.52
N VAL A 23 -16.04 9.52 -12.88
CA VAL A 23 -17.32 9.95 -12.29
C VAL A 23 -17.36 9.66 -10.79
N ASN A 24 -16.88 8.51 -10.36
CA ASN A 24 -16.81 8.17 -8.93
C ASN A 24 -15.90 9.12 -8.14
N ILE A 25 -14.75 9.45 -8.68
CA ILE A 25 -13.83 10.42 -8.07
C ILE A 25 -14.48 11.81 -8.04
N ALA A 26 -15.14 12.24 -9.10
CA ALA A 26 -15.86 13.51 -9.15
C ALA A 26 -16.98 13.57 -8.11
N LEU A 27 -17.77 12.49 -7.95
CA LEU A 27 -18.79 12.37 -6.90
C LEU A 27 -18.19 12.44 -5.50
N ALA A 28 -17.06 11.76 -5.27
CA ALA A 28 -16.35 11.84 -4.01
C ALA A 28 -15.93 13.29 -3.68
N PHE A 29 -15.31 13.99 -4.63
CA PHE A 29 -14.92 15.38 -4.44
C PHE A 29 -16.12 16.33 -4.29
N LEU A 30 -17.26 16.03 -4.92
CA LEU A 30 -18.49 16.80 -4.71
C LEU A 30 -18.99 16.68 -3.28
N VAL A 31 -19.04 15.46 -2.73
CA VAL A 31 -19.44 15.21 -1.34
C VAL A 31 -18.46 15.86 -0.36
N VAL A 32 -17.15 15.71 -0.62
CA VAL A 32 -16.10 16.40 0.15
C VAL A 32 -16.31 17.93 0.09
N GLY A 33 -16.59 18.48 -1.09
CA GLY A 33 -16.87 19.91 -1.27
C GLY A 33 -18.04 20.40 -0.43
N VAL A 34 -19.12 19.60 -0.33
CA VAL A 34 -20.26 19.91 0.56
C VAL A 34 -19.83 19.94 2.02
N ILE A 35 -19.07 18.93 2.48
CA ILE A 35 -18.59 18.87 3.86
C ILE A 35 -17.70 20.08 4.18
N VAL A 36 -16.75 20.39 3.32
CA VAL A 36 -15.83 21.53 3.46
C VAL A 36 -16.61 22.85 3.52
N THR A 37 -17.69 22.98 2.73
CA THR A 37 -18.56 24.18 2.75
C THR A 37 -19.32 24.29 4.08
N VAL A 38 -19.84 23.18 4.63
CA VAL A 38 -20.51 23.16 5.93
C VAL A 38 -19.59 23.60 7.06
N ILE A 39 -18.29 23.32 6.95
CA ILE A 39 -17.25 23.76 7.91
C ILE A 39 -16.91 25.25 7.75
N GLY A 40 -17.45 25.92 6.74
CA GLY A 40 -17.21 27.33 6.49
C GLY A 40 -15.97 27.63 5.64
N VAL A 41 -15.42 26.62 4.95
CA VAL A 41 -14.26 26.74 4.09
C VAL A 41 -14.67 26.73 2.61
N ASN A 42 -14.01 27.52 1.77
CA ASN A 42 -14.26 27.53 0.34
C ASN A 42 -13.76 26.22 -0.31
N PRO A 43 -14.67 25.38 -0.87
CA PRO A 43 -14.29 24.09 -1.42
C PRO A 43 -13.34 24.16 -2.64
N PHE A 44 -13.45 25.21 -3.45
CA PHE A 44 -12.54 25.40 -4.59
C PHE A 44 -11.13 25.76 -4.14
N HIS A 45 -11.01 26.54 -3.07
CA HIS A 45 -9.72 26.88 -2.49
C HIS A 45 -9.08 25.64 -1.85
N ALA A 46 -9.85 24.85 -1.09
CA ALA A 46 -9.40 23.58 -0.52
C ALA A 46 -8.94 22.60 -1.60
N LEU A 47 -9.72 22.43 -2.68
CA LEU A 47 -9.35 21.58 -3.82
C LEU A 47 -8.07 22.05 -4.51
N ARG A 48 -7.93 23.36 -4.70
CA ARG A 48 -6.69 23.93 -5.27
C ARG A 48 -5.48 23.65 -4.40
N LEU A 49 -5.58 23.84 -3.09
CA LEU A 49 -4.50 23.56 -2.14
C LEU A 49 -4.14 22.07 -2.13
N LEU A 50 -5.14 21.19 -2.16
CA LEU A 50 -4.92 19.75 -2.23
C LEU A 50 -4.15 19.36 -3.50
N ILE A 51 -4.51 19.90 -4.67
CA ILE A 51 -3.84 19.61 -5.94
C ILE A 51 -2.42 20.24 -5.96
N VAL A 52 -2.29 21.50 -5.58
CA VAL A 52 -0.99 22.19 -5.55
C VAL A 52 -0.07 21.57 -4.51
N GLY A 53 -0.59 21.21 -3.32
CA GLY A 53 0.15 20.50 -2.29
C GLY A 53 0.63 19.12 -2.73
N ALA A 54 -0.12 18.44 -3.60
CA ALA A 54 0.28 17.12 -4.12
C ALA A 54 1.32 17.20 -5.25
N VAL A 55 1.18 18.15 -6.20
CA VAL A 55 1.97 18.15 -7.45
C VAL A 55 2.50 19.53 -7.85
N GLY A 56 2.31 20.56 -7.05
CA GLY A 56 2.65 21.95 -7.39
C GLY A 56 4.14 22.27 -7.33
N SER A 57 4.96 21.46 -6.68
CA SER A 57 6.42 21.63 -6.59
C SER A 57 7.14 20.30 -6.75
N ALA A 58 8.44 20.34 -7.04
CA ALA A 58 9.27 19.14 -7.10
C ALA A 58 9.33 18.41 -5.74
N GLU A 59 9.32 19.17 -4.64
CA GLU A 59 9.25 18.64 -3.28
C GLU A 59 7.92 17.92 -3.04
N SER A 60 6.78 18.55 -3.36
CA SER A 60 5.44 17.95 -3.24
C SER A 60 5.31 16.66 -4.05
N ILE A 61 5.82 16.64 -5.28
CA ILE A 61 5.86 15.43 -6.11
C ILE A 61 6.72 14.34 -5.45
N GLY A 62 7.86 14.72 -4.87
CA GLY A 62 8.72 13.79 -4.14
C GLY A 62 7.99 13.13 -2.95
N TYR A 63 7.31 13.91 -2.12
CA TYR A 63 6.51 13.37 -1.01
C TYR A 63 5.32 12.54 -1.50
N THR A 64 4.64 12.96 -2.57
CA THR A 64 3.56 12.16 -3.19
C THR A 64 4.07 10.80 -3.63
N LEU A 65 5.23 10.72 -4.29
CA LEU A 65 5.83 9.46 -4.71
C LEU A 65 6.34 8.62 -3.54
N TYR A 66 6.81 9.24 -2.47
CA TYR A 66 7.17 8.54 -1.24
C TYR A 66 5.95 7.83 -0.62
N TYR A 67 4.81 8.51 -0.44
CA TYR A 67 3.59 7.88 0.03
C TYR A 67 3.07 6.82 -0.94
N THR A 68 3.13 7.10 -2.23
CA THR A 68 2.78 6.14 -3.30
C THR A 68 3.55 4.84 -3.16
N THR A 69 4.83 4.89 -2.80
CA THR A 69 5.69 3.71 -2.62
C THR A 69 5.13 2.77 -1.55
N ASN A 70 4.70 3.29 -0.39
CA ASN A 70 4.07 2.50 0.66
C ASN A 70 2.74 1.88 0.20
N PHE A 71 1.92 2.66 -0.50
CA PHE A 71 0.64 2.18 -1.03
C PHE A 71 0.80 1.12 -2.13
N ILE A 72 1.88 1.17 -2.92
CA ILE A 72 2.20 0.10 -3.88
C ILE A 72 2.51 -1.20 -3.14
N PHE A 73 3.38 -1.18 -2.13
CA PHE A 73 3.73 -2.37 -1.37
C PHE A 73 2.52 -3.01 -0.71
N THR A 74 1.72 -2.23 0.00
CA THR A 74 0.54 -2.72 0.72
C THR A 74 -0.59 -3.11 -0.24
N GLY A 75 -0.79 -2.38 -1.33
CA GLY A 75 -1.75 -2.73 -2.39
C GLY A 75 -1.42 -4.04 -3.08
N LEU A 76 -0.15 -4.27 -3.43
CA LEU A 76 0.32 -5.54 -4.01
C LEU A 76 0.16 -6.69 -3.00
N ALA A 77 0.47 -6.45 -1.72
CA ALA A 77 0.30 -7.43 -0.65
C ALA A 77 -1.15 -7.95 -0.59
N VAL A 78 -2.11 -7.02 -0.55
CA VAL A 78 -3.54 -7.37 -0.54
C VAL A 78 -3.96 -8.06 -1.84
N ALA A 79 -3.51 -7.57 -2.99
CA ALA A 79 -3.89 -8.13 -4.29
C ALA A 79 -3.45 -9.58 -4.47
N VAL A 80 -2.24 -9.95 -4.02
CA VAL A 80 -1.74 -11.33 -4.07
C VAL A 80 -2.64 -12.26 -3.26
N ALA A 81 -2.99 -11.88 -2.02
CA ALA A 81 -3.91 -12.65 -1.18
C ALA A 81 -5.31 -12.73 -1.80
N PHE A 82 -5.79 -11.63 -2.38
CA PHE A 82 -7.13 -11.57 -2.99
C PHE A 82 -7.28 -12.47 -4.21
N HIS A 83 -6.22 -12.60 -5.02
CA HIS A 83 -6.20 -13.56 -6.13
C HIS A 83 -6.28 -15.02 -5.69
N ALA A 84 -5.93 -15.32 -4.43
CA ALA A 84 -6.10 -16.63 -3.82
C ALA A 84 -7.48 -16.82 -3.15
N GLY A 85 -8.37 -15.81 -3.24
CA GLY A 85 -9.64 -15.81 -2.51
C GLY A 85 -9.50 -15.55 -1.01
N LEU A 86 -8.34 -15.02 -0.57
CA LEU A 86 -8.04 -14.72 0.83
C LEU A 86 -8.10 -13.22 1.06
N PHE A 87 -8.87 -12.79 2.06
CA PHE A 87 -8.95 -11.38 2.43
C PHE A 87 -7.99 -11.09 3.59
N ASN A 88 -6.74 -10.71 3.27
CA ASN A 88 -5.71 -10.39 4.24
C ASN A 88 -5.88 -8.96 4.77
N ILE A 89 -6.35 -8.81 6.01
CA ILE A 89 -6.43 -7.53 6.72
C ILE A 89 -5.19 -7.32 7.62
N GLY A 90 -4.29 -8.29 7.65
CA GLY A 90 -3.08 -8.25 8.48
C GLY A 90 -1.92 -7.42 7.94
N GLY A 91 -2.13 -6.69 6.83
CA GLY A 91 -1.08 -5.92 6.17
C GLY A 91 -0.37 -4.92 7.09
N GLU A 92 -1.08 -4.33 8.05
CA GLU A 92 -0.51 -3.38 9.02
C GLU A 92 0.50 -4.07 9.96
N GLY A 93 0.10 -5.18 10.59
CA GLY A 93 0.99 -5.95 11.47
C GLY A 93 2.14 -6.60 10.70
N GLN A 94 1.91 -7.04 9.46
CA GLN A 94 2.93 -7.59 8.59
C GLN A 94 3.97 -6.55 8.20
N ALA A 95 3.54 -5.31 7.90
CA ALA A 95 4.43 -4.18 7.66
C ALA A 95 5.25 -3.85 8.92
N TYR A 96 4.60 -3.85 10.08
CA TYR A 96 5.22 -3.55 11.36
C TYR A 96 6.31 -4.56 11.71
N ILE A 97 6.02 -5.85 11.61
CA ILE A 97 7.00 -6.91 11.90
C ILE A 97 8.06 -7.03 10.80
N GLY A 98 7.68 -6.80 9.54
CA GLY A 98 8.65 -6.73 8.44
C GLY A 98 9.67 -5.61 8.65
N GLY A 99 9.20 -4.42 9.04
CA GLY A 99 10.10 -3.31 9.39
C GLY A 99 10.94 -3.59 10.63
N LEU A 100 10.39 -4.28 11.64
CA LEU A 100 11.18 -4.76 12.78
C LEU A 100 12.34 -5.65 12.29
N GLY A 101 12.06 -6.63 11.40
CA GLY A 101 13.09 -7.50 10.85
C GLY A 101 14.16 -6.73 10.08
N CYS A 102 13.74 -5.77 9.23
CA CYS A 102 14.61 -4.83 8.56
C CYS A 102 15.54 -4.10 9.55
N GLY A 103 14.94 -3.45 10.55
CA GLY A 103 15.67 -2.67 11.53
C GLY A 103 16.61 -3.51 12.40
N LEU A 104 16.20 -4.71 12.80
CA LEU A 104 17.05 -5.63 13.57
C LEU A 104 18.28 -6.08 12.77
N ALA A 105 18.10 -6.43 11.50
CA ALA A 105 19.21 -6.78 10.61
C ALA A 105 20.22 -5.63 10.48
N ILE A 106 19.72 -4.40 10.34
CA ILE A 106 20.55 -3.21 10.25
C ILE A 106 21.27 -2.97 11.60
N LEU A 107 20.54 -2.95 12.72
CA LEU A 107 21.13 -2.74 14.04
C LEU A 107 22.23 -3.76 14.39
N ALA A 108 22.10 -5.00 13.89
CA ALA A 108 23.10 -6.03 14.12
C ALA A 108 24.35 -5.89 13.24
N LEU A 109 24.20 -5.45 11.99
CA LEU A 109 25.22 -5.65 10.95
C LEU A 109 25.69 -4.35 10.27
N ASP A 110 25.06 -3.21 10.49
CA ASP A 110 25.36 -1.94 9.80
C ASP A 110 26.78 -1.40 10.05
N ARG A 111 27.43 -1.83 11.12
CA ARG A 111 28.81 -1.46 11.45
C ARG A 111 29.85 -2.37 10.82
N TYR A 112 29.42 -3.54 10.34
CA TYR A 112 30.31 -4.57 9.80
C TYR A 112 30.21 -4.71 8.30
N LEU A 113 29.04 -4.40 7.71
CA LEU A 113 28.78 -4.59 6.29
C LEU A 113 28.71 -3.24 5.56
N PRO A 114 29.29 -3.16 4.35
CA PRO A 114 29.11 -2.01 3.47
C PRO A 114 27.69 -1.96 2.90
N ALA A 115 27.21 -0.78 2.51
CA ALA A 115 25.86 -0.55 1.99
C ALA A 115 25.40 -1.51 0.88
N PRO A 116 26.23 -1.89 -0.12
CA PRO A 116 25.81 -2.82 -1.17
C PRO A 116 25.43 -4.23 -0.69
N LEU A 117 25.92 -4.65 0.48
CA LEU A 117 25.55 -5.92 1.11
C LEU A 117 24.46 -5.72 2.17
N MET A 118 24.51 -4.61 2.89
CA MET A 118 23.53 -4.32 3.98
C MET A 118 22.13 -4.09 3.43
N ILE A 119 21.99 -3.33 2.36
CA ILE A 119 20.67 -2.98 1.78
C ILE A 119 19.91 -4.24 1.31
N PRO A 120 20.46 -5.13 0.47
CA PRO A 120 19.77 -6.36 0.08
C PRO A 120 19.44 -7.27 1.27
N LEU A 121 20.33 -7.35 2.26
CA LEU A 121 20.11 -8.14 3.45
C LEU A 121 18.94 -7.59 4.30
N ALA A 122 18.86 -6.27 4.47
CA ALA A 122 17.76 -5.61 5.17
C ALA A 122 16.42 -5.80 4.43
N ILE A 123 16.41 -5.71 3.10
CA ILE A 123 15.23 -5.99 2.27
C ILE A 123 14.80 -7.46 2.43
N LEU A 124 15.73 -8.40 2.41
CA LEU A 124 15.44 -9.82 2.63
C LEU A 124 14.88 -10.06 4.03
N ALA A 125 15.45 -9.43 5.06
CA ALA A 125 14.98 -9.52 6.43
C ALA A 125 13.55 -8.96 6.56
N ALA A 126 13.23 -7.82 5.94
CA ALA A 126 11.89 -7.27 5.88
C ALA A 126 10.88 -8.28 5.28
N ALA A 127 11.24 -8.87 4.14
CA ALA A 127 10.42 -9.89 3.47
C ALA A 127 10.21 -11.12 4.34
N LEU A 128 11.26 -11.65 4.94
CA LEU A 128 11.20 -12.88 5.75
C LEU A 128 10.38 -12.68 7.03
N PHE A 129 10.56 -11.58 7.74
CA PHE A 129 9.81 -11.28 8.95
C PHE A 129 8.32 -11.01 8.65
N GLY A 130 8.03 -10.25 7.59
CA GLY A 130 6.65 -10.04 7.13
C GLY A 130 5.98 -11.35 6.68
N ALA A 131 6.67 -12.20 5.93
CA ALA A 131 6.19 -13.51 5.51
C ALA A 131 5.98 -14.45 6.71
N ALA A 132 6.92 -14.51 7.64
CA ALA A 132 6.83 -15.35 8.84
C ALA A 132 5.63 -14.92 9.71
N TRP A 133 5.39 -13.62 9.85
CA TRP A 133 4.23 -13.11 10.57
C TRP A 133 2.92 -13.52 9.91
N ALA A 134 2.83 -13.41 8.58
CA ALA A 134 1.67 -13.82 7.80
C ALA A 134 1.48 -15.34 7.76
N ALA A 135 2.56 -16.11 7.92
CA ALA A 135 2.51 -17.58 7.92
C ALA A 135 1.67 -18.15 9.06
N VAL A 136 1.62 -17.50 10.23
CA VAL A 136 0.85 -18.00 11.38
C VAL A 136 -0.66 -17.95 11.11
N PRO A 137 -1.29 -16.82 10.72
CA PRO A 137 -2.70 -16.81 10.31
C PRO A 137 -2.98 -17.76 9.13
N ALA A 138 -2.06 -17.84 8.16
CA ALA A 138 -2.19 -18.73 7.02
C ALA A 138 -2.23 -20.21 7.44
N TRP A 139 -1.37 -20.60 8.36
CA TRP A 139 -1.33 -21.95 8.91
C TRP A 139 -2.63 -22.27 9.67
N LEU A 140 -3.11 -21.33 10.51
CA LEU A 140 -4.38 -21.48 11.22
C LEU A 140 -5.55 -21.65 10.24
N GLN A 141 -5.59 -20.91 9.16
CA GLN A 141 -6.60 -21.07 8.09
C GLN A 141 -6.47 -22.44 7.43
N ALA A 142 -5.27 -22.82 6.98
CA ALA A 142 -5.05 -23.98 6.13
C ALA A 142 -5.20 -25.33 6.85
N TRP A 143 -4.88 -25.39 8.16
CA TRP A 143 -4.89 -26.65 8.92
C TRP A 143 -5.92 -26.70 10.04
N ARG A 144 -6.34 -25.54 10.57
CA ARG A 144 -7.30 -25.47 11.68
C ARG A 144 -8.66 -24.91 11.27
N GLY A 145 -8.82 -24.45 10.01
CA GLY A 145 -10.08 -23.91 9.50
C GLY A 145 -10.49 -22.58 10.15
N SER A 146 -9.55 -21.84 10.76
CA SER A 146 -9.85 -20.54 11.33
C SER A 146 -10.15 -19.51 10.22
N HIS A 147 -10.97 -18.52 10.52
CA HIS A 147 -11.31 -17.48 9.54
C HIS A 147 -10.16 -16.50 9.38
N ILE A 148 -9.57 -16.40 8.17
CA ILE A 148 -8.35 -15.61 7.89
C ILE A 148 -8.50 -14.15 8.28
N VAL A 149 -9.66 -13.53 8.04
CA VAL A 149 -9.93 -12.12 8.37
C VAL A 149 -9.79 -11.86 9.87
N ILE A 150 -10.41 -12.72 10.71
CA ILE A 150 -10.38 -12.57 12.17
C ILE A 150 -8.95 -12.76 12.68
N THR A 151 -8.27 -13.80 12.23
CA THR A 151 -6.90 -14.09 12.69
C THR A 151 -5.93 -12.99 12.27
N THR A 152 -6.02 -12.48 11.04
CA THR A 152 -5.12 -11.41 10.57
C THR A 152 -5.36 -10.09 11.29
N ILE A 153 -6.62 -9.73 11.60
CA ILE A 153 -6.92 -8.54 12.43
C ILE A 153 -6.32 -8.69 13.83
N MET A 154 -6.52 -9.86 14.48
CA MET A 154 -5.95 -10.08 15.81
C MET A 154 -4.42 -10.00 15.80
N PHE A 155 -3.77 -10.49 14.74
CA PHE A 155 -2.33 -10.42 14.59
C PHE A 155 -1.79 -9.00 14.39
N ASN A 156 -2.61 -8.03 13.92
CA ASN A 156 -2.23 -6.61 13.93
C ASN A 156 -2.06 -6.09 15.36
N PHE A 157 -3.02 -6.41 16.26
CA PHE A 157 -2.92 -6.01 17.67
C PHE A 157 -1.75 -6.67 18.38
N VAL A 158 -1.50 -7.96 18.10
CA VAL A 158 -0.34 -8.67 18.65
C VAL A 158 0.98 -8.06 18.17
N ALA A 159 1.06 -7.69 16.86
CA ALA A 159 2.23 -7.01 16.30
C ALA A 159 2.48 -5.66 16.98
N SER A 160 1.43 -4.85 17.17
CA SER A 160 1.54 -3.55 17.83
C SER A 160 2.00 -3.71 19.30
N ALA A 161 1.40 -4.63 20.06
CA ALA A 161 1.79 -4.89 21.44
C ALA A 161 3.23 -5.40 21.54
N LEU A 162 3.66 -6.30 20.65
CA LEU A 162 5.03 -6.79 20.58
C LEU A 162 6.02 -5.67 20.29
N MET A 163 5.70 -4.79 19.33
CA MET A 163 6.56 -3.66 19.00
C MET A 163 6.70 -2.69 20.17
N VAL A 164 5.61 -2.33 20.84
CA VAL A 164 5.68 -1.47 22.04
C VAL A 164 6.57 -2.11 23.11
N TYR A 165 6.37 -3.40 23.38
CA TYR A 165 7.20 -4.11 24.36
C TYR A 165 8.68 -4.09 24.01
N LEU A 166 9.03 -4.43 22.75
CA LEU A 166 10.41 -4.46 22.28
C LEU A 166 11.06 -3.07 22.30
N MET A 167 10.30 -2.05 21.86
CA MET A 167 10.82 -0.68 21.77
C MET A 167 11.06 -0.06 23.15
N VAL A 168 10.23 -0.37 24.15
CA VAL A 168 10.35 0.19 25.48
C VAL A 168 11.39 -0.57 26.34
N ASN A 169 11.46 -1.90 26.20
CA ASN A 169 12.24 -2.72 27.12
C ASN A 169 13.56 -3.24 26.54
N VAL A 170 13.69 -3.34 25.21
CA VAL A 170 14.83 -4.04 24.58
C VAL A 170 15.61 -3.14 23.63
N LEU A 171 14.92 -2.37 22.77
CA LEU A 171 15.53 -1.65 21.66
C LEU A 171 15.70 -0.16 21.91
N ILE A 172 15.22 0.36 23.03
CA ILE A 172 15.35 1.78 23.38
C ILE A 172 16.82 2.20 23.39
N ALA A 173 17.13 3.32 22.74
CA ALA A 173 18.48 3.86 22.75
C ALA A 173 18.85 4.32 24.16
N PRO A 174 20.06 3.98 24.66
CA PRO A 174 20.49 4.43 25.98
C PRO A 174 20.40 5.96 26.14
N GLY A 175 19.75 6.42 27.20
CA GLY A 175 19.54 7.84 27.47
C GLY A 175 18.42 8.51 26.70
N SER A 176 17.66 7.77 25.85
CA SER A 176 16.47 8.28 25.16
C SER A 176 15.26 8.19 26.07
N MET A 177 14.44 9.26 26.11
CA MET A 177 13.12 9.25 26.75
C MET A 177 12.01 8.78 25.79
N THR A 178 12.28 8.79 24.48
CA THR A 178 11.34 8.32 23.48
C THR A 178 11.63 6.87 23.08
N PRO A 179 10.61 6.02 22.88
CA PRO A 179 10.78 4.62 22.52
C PRO A 179 11.23 4.49 21.05
N GLN A 180 12.52 4.69 20.82
CA GLN A 180 13.17 4.59 19.51
C GLN A 180 14.53 3.89 19.65
N SER A 181 14.94 3.18 18.60
CA SER A 181 16.25 2.55 18.58
C SER A 181 17.37 3.57 18.38
N ARG A 182 18.63 3.12 18.50
CA ARG A 182 19.75 3.93 18.01
C ARG A 182 19.58 4.21 16.50
N GLY A 183 20.17 5.31 16.04
CA GLY A 183 20.25 5.61 14.61
C GLY A 183 21.06 4.55 13.85
N PHE A 184 20.66 4.28 12.60
CA PHE A 184 21.38 3.39 11.69
C PHE A 184 22.68 4.04 11.24
N ALA A 185 23.74 3.24 11.07
CA ALA A 185 24.96 3.70 10.41
C ALA A 185 24.70 4.01 8.91
N ALA A 186 25.63 4.68 8.27
CA ALA A 186 25.47 5.09 6.85
C ALA A 186 25.15 3.92 5.91
N SER A 187 25.67 2.72 6.17
CA SER A 187 25.43 1.52 5.38
C SER A 187 23.99 0.99 5.46
N GLY A 188 23.25 1.31 6.53
CA GLY A 188 21.87 0.91 6.73
C GLY A 188 20.84 1.93 6.24
N LYS A 189 21.27 3.04 5.63
CA LYS A 189 20.39 4.08 5.09
C LYS A 189 20.20 3.89 3.60
N LEU A 190 18.97 4.09 3.12
CA LEU A 190 18.71 4.18 1.69
C LEU A 190 18.98 5.61 1.21
N PRO A 191 19.71 5.79 0.11
CA PRO A 191 19.90 7.10 -0.49
C PRO A 191 18.56 7.74 -0.86
N GLN A 192 18.41 9.02 -0.57
CA GLN A 192 17.24 9.78 -1.00
C GLN A 192 17.39 10.16 -2.48
N MET A 193 16.26 10.31 -3.17
CA MET A 193 16.28 10.51 -4.62
C MET A 193 17.00 11.81 -5.02
N HIS A 194 16.89 12.87 -4.22
CA HIS A 194 17.60 14.13 -4.50
C HIS A 194 19.13 13.97 -4.40
N GLU A 195 19.64 13.11 -3.50
CA GLU A 195 21.06 12.79 -3.42
C GLU A 195 21.53 12.01 -4.66
N VAL A 196 20.71 11.02 -5.09
CA VAL A 196 21.01 10.23 -6.29
C VAL A 196 21.01 11.11 -7.54
N MET A 197 20.03 12.02 -7.67
CA MET A 197 19.97 12.96 -8.80
C MET A 197 21.14 13.95 -8.80
N ALA A 198 21.61 14.35 -7.62
CA ALA A 198 22.80 15.20 -7.50
C ALA A 198 24.08 14.52 -8.05
N TRP A 199 24.19 13.19 -7.98
CA TRP A 199 25.31 12.45 -8.61
C TRP A 199 25.32 12.57 -10.14
N PHE A 200 24.16 12.83 -10.75
CA PHE A 200 24.01 13.08 -12.19
C PHE A 200 24.01 14.58 -12.53
N GLY A 201 24.32 15.46 -11.56
CA GLY A 201 24.36 16.91 -11.77
C GLY A 201 22.99 17.60 -11.75
N VAL A 202 21.92 16.90 -11.42
CA VAL A 202 20.58 17.47 -11.35
C VAL A 202 20.24 17.80 -9.89
N GLN A 203 20.06 19.09 -9.60
CA GLN A 203 19.64 19.55 -8.28
C GLN A 203 18.10 19.57 -8.20
N VAL A 204 17.54 18.76 -7.32
CA VAL A 204 16.11 18.69 -7.03
C VAL A 204 15.89 19.02 -5.56
N ALA A 205 14.76 19.64 -5.24
CA ALA A 205 14.41 19.96 -3.86
C ALA A 205 14.40 18.69 -2.99
N PRO A 206 14.89 18.74 -1.74
CA PRO A 206 14.90 17.63 -0.82
C PRO A 206 13.48 17.11 -0.56
N SER A 207 13.30 15.79 -0.57
CA SER A 207 12.03 15.14 -0.24
C SER A 207 12.30 13.77 0.39
N ALA A 208 11.28 13.17 0.99
CA ALA A 208 11.36 11.83 1.58
C ALA A 208 11.47 10.70 0.53
N LEU A 209 11.33 11.02 -0.77
CA LEU A 209 11.47 10.03 -1.83
C LEU A 209 12.86 9.40 -1.83
N ASN A 210 12.92 8.09 -1.79
CA ASN A 210 14.15 7.30 -1.73
C ASN A 210 14.12 6.13 -2.72
N LEU A 211 15.18 5.35 -2.78
CA LEU A 211 15.32 4.24 -3.73
C LEU A 211 14.31 3.08 -3.54
N ALA A 212 13.52 3.06 -2.46
CA ALA A 212 12.47 2.06 -2.29
C ALA A 212 11.39 2.10 -3.39
N ILE A 213 11.25 3.23 -4.10
CA ILE A 213 10.35 3.31 -5.26
C ILE A 213 10.78 2.36 -6.38
N LEU A 214 12.08 2.16 -6.59
CA LEU A 214 12.59 1.19 -7.57
C LEU A 214 12.27 -0.24 -7.14
N LEU A 215 12.36 -0.54 -5.85
CA LEU A 215 11.92 -1.81 -5.29
C LEU A 215 10.41 -2.00 -5.49
N ALA A 216 9.59 -0.97 -5.29
CA ALA A 216 8.14 -1.03 -5.52
C ALA A 216 7.80 -1.31 -6.98
N VAL A 217 8.46 -0.64 -7.93
CA VAL A 217 8.30 -0.92 -9.37
C VAL A 217 8.74 -2.34 -9.71
N LEU A 218 9.86 -2.80 -9.17
CA LEU A 218 10.32 -4.18 -9.33
C LEU A 218 9.27 -5.18 -8.79
N CYS A 219 8.72 -4.93 -7.61
CA CYS A 219 7.65 -5.75 -7.02
C CYS A 219 6.39 -5.78 -7.91
N CYS A 220 6.01 -4.65 -8.53
CA CYS A 220 4.90 -4.64 -9.49
C CYS A 220 5.15 -5.59 -10.66
N VAL A 221 6.35 -5.56 -11.24
CA VAL A 221 6.73 -6.44 -12.35
C VAL A 221 6.77 -7.90 -11.90
N LEU A 222 7.40 -8.19 -10.74
CA LEU A 222 7.52 -9.55 -10.21
C LEU A 222 6.15 -10.15 -9.88
N VAL A 223 5.25 -9.39 -9.26
CA VAL A 223 3.87 -9.83 -8.95
C VAL A 223 3.08 -10.03 -10.24
N TRP A 224 3.25 -9.15 -11.24
CA TRP A 224 2.61 -9.35 -12.54
C TRP A 224 3.09 -10.63 -13.23
N VAL A 225 4.41 -10.85 -13.31
CA VAL A 225 4.99 -12.08 -13.87
C VAL A 225 4.51 -13.30 -13.05
N PHE A 226 4.61 -13.25 -11.73
CA PHE A 226 4.19 -14.34 -10.87
C PHE A 226 2.72 -14.72 -11.10
N LEU A 227 1.81 -13.78 -11.03
CA LEU A 227 0.38 -14.05 -11.11
C LEU A 227 -0.06 -14.51 -12.52
N TRP A 228 0.48 -13.93 -13.60
CA TRP A 228 -0.03 -14.18 -14.95
C TRP A 228 0.84 -15.07 -15.82
N HIS A 229 2.13 -15.24 -15.47
CA HIS A 229 3.09 -15.95 -16.31
C HIS A 229 3.73 -17.18 -15.64
N THR A 230 3.26 -17.58 -14.42
CA THR A 230 3.77 -18.77 -13.75
C THR A 230 2.67 -19.80 -13.47
N PRO A 231 3.01 -21.11 -13.39
CA PRO A 231 2.07 -22.16 -12.98
C PRO A 231 1.52 -21.94 -11.56
N TRP A 232 2.35 -21.41 -10.65
CA TRP A 232 1.96 -21.09 -9.27
C TRP A 232 0.89 -20.00 -9.21
N GLY A 233 1.06 -18.94 -10.01
CA GLY A 233 0.07 -17.87 -10.11
C GLY A 233 -1.22 -18.34 -10.75
N TYR A 234 -1.15 -19.25 -11.73
CA TYR A 234 -2.34 -19.91 -12.29
C TYR A 234 -3.09 -20.71 -11.24
N ALA A 235 -2.40 -21.58 -10.49
CA ALA A 235 -2.98 -22.39 -9.42
C ALA A 235 -3.63 -21.52 -8.33
N LEU A 236 -2.96 -20.42 -7.95
CA LEU A 236 -3.43 -19.47 -6.97
C LEU A 236 -4.73 -18.78 -7.43
N ARG A 237 -4.81 -18.29 -8.67
CA ARG A 237 -6.02 -17.68 -9.24
C ARG A 237 -7.16 -18.70 -9.41
N THR A 238 -6.84 -19.94 -9.78
CA THR A 238 -7.85 -21.02 -9.89
C THR A 238 -8.46 -21.30 -8.52
N MET A 239 -7.65 -21.39 -7.47
CA MET A 239 -8.12 -21.53 -6.09
C MET A 239 -9.04 -20.37 -5.67
N GLY A 240 -8.68 -19.13 -6.01
CA GLY A 240 -9.47 -17.95 -5.66
C GLY A 240 -10.81 -17.86 -6.40
N HIS A 241 -10.90 -18.42 -7.61
CA HIS A 241 -12.15 -18.47 -8.37
C HIS A 241 -13.06 -19.63 -7.96
N ASN A 242 -12.50 -20.82 -7.83
CA ASN A 242 -13.23 -22.02 -7.45
C ASN A 242 -12.28 -23.02 -6.79
N PRO A 243 -12.31 -23.16 -5.44
CA PRO A 243 -11.46 -24.10 -4.72
C PRO A 243 -11.66 -25.56 -5.15
N ASP A 244 -12.90 -25.98 -5.43
CA ASP A 244 -13.20 -27.35 -5.83
C ASP A 244 -12.59 -27.69 -7.18
N ALA A 245 -12.70 -26.78 -8.15
CA ALA A 245 -12.06 -26.93 -9.46
C ALA A 245 -10.52 -26.99 -9.33
N ALA A 246 -9.93 -26.22 -8.40
CA ALA A 246 -8.50 -26.26 -8.14
C ALA A 246 -8.06 -27.64 -7.57
N ILE A 247 -8.85 -28.24 -6.69
CA ILE A 247 -8.61 -29.59 -6.16
C ILE A 247 -8.65 -30.63 -7.30
N TYR A 248 -9.67 -30.57 -8.16
CA TYR A 248 -9.76 -31.46 -9.33
C TYR A 248 -8.58 -31.32 -10.28
N ALA A 249 -8.01 -30.11 -10.39
CA ALA A 249 -6.79 -29.85 -11.16
C ALA A 249 -5.49 -30.25 -10.43
N GLY A 250 -5.57 -30.90 -9.25
CA GLY A 250 -4.42 -31.35 -8.47
C GLY A 250 -3.74 -30.26 -7.63
N THR A 251 -4.37 -29.10 -7.44
CA THR A 251 -3.81 -28.00 -6.64
C THR A 251 -3.99 -28.29 -5.14
N ASN A 252 -2.91 -28.18 -4.38
CA ASN A 252 -2.96 -28.27 -2.92
C ASN A 252 -3.33 -26.92 -2.33
N LEU A 253 -4.58 -26.78 -1.85
CA LEU A 253 -5.09 -25.52 -1.30
C LEU A 253 -4.29 -25.02 -0.09
N ARG A 254 -3.81 -25.94 0.78
CA ARG A 254 -3.01 -25.56 1.95
C ARG A 254 -1.71 -24.86 1.55
N THR A 255 -1.01 -25.46 0.58
CA THR A 255 0.25 -24.87 0.05
C THR A 255 -0.01 -23.52 -0.62
N MET A 256 -1.10 -23.39 -1.39
CA MET A 256 -1.44 -22.12 -2.04
C MET A 256 -1.84 -21.05 -1.03
N THR A 257 -2.58 -21.39 0.02
CA THR A 257 -2.90 -20.47 1.12
C THR A 257 -1.63 -19.95 1.80
N MET A 258 -0.70 -20.85 2.15
CA MET A 258 0.59 -20.46 2.73
C MET A 258 1.39 -19.55 1.79
N LEU A 259 1.51 -19.96 0.52
CA LEU A 259 2.27 -19.19 -0.48
C LEU A 259 1.69 -17.77 -0.65
N ALA A 260 0.37 -17.66 -0.83
CA ALA A 260 -0.29 -16.38 -1.03
C ALA A 260 -0.08 -15.43 0.17
N MET A 261 -0.28 -15.96 1.38
CA MET A 261 -0.16 -15.16 2.60
C MET A 261 1.29 -14.80 2.92
N CYS A 262 2.25 -15.71 2.73
CA CYS A 262 3.67 -15.40 2.92
C CYS A 262 4.17 -14.35 1.91
N LEU A 263 3.78 -14.44 0.64
CA LEU A 263 4.10 -13.42 -0.36
C LEU A 263 3.45 -12.09 -0.02
N SER A 264 2.18 -12.10 0.42
CA SER A 264 1.47 -10.92 0.89
C SER A 264 2.21 -10.26 2.05
N GLY A 265 2.60 -11.02 3.08
CA GLY A 265 3.34 -10.52 4.21
C GLY A 265 4.73 -9.99 3.86
N ALA A 266 5.44 -10.65 2.94
CA ALA A 266 6.74 -10.18 2.45
C ALA A 266 6.62 -8.80 1.77
N LEU A 267 5.61 -8.63 0.90
CA LEU A 267 5.35 -7.35 0.23
C LEU A 267 4.97 -6.25 1.22
N ALA A 268 4.11 -6.53 2.19
CA ALA A 268 3.76 -5.58 3.24
C ALA A 268 4.97 -5.17 4.08
N GLY A 269 5.89 -6.10 4.35
CA GLY A 269 7.13 -5.84 5.09
C GLY A 269 8.03 -4.79 4.45
N PHE A 270 7.96 -4.57 3.13
CA PHE A 270 8.76 -3.56 2.43
C PHE A 270 8.38 -2.11 2.77
N VAL A 271 7.23 -1.88 3.41
CA VAL A 271 6.93 -0.57 4.01
C VAL A 271 8.04 -0.18 4.99
N GLY A 272 8.55 -1.13 5.79
CA GLY A 272 9.66 -0.88 6.70
C GLY A 272 10.95 -0.45 5.99
N VAL A 273 11.19 -0.90 4.77
CA VAL A 273 12.34 -0.47 3.95
C VAL A 273 12.20 1.01 3.58
N ASN A 274 11.01 1.43 3.10
CA ASN A 274 10.76 2.82 2.73
C ASN A 274 10.79 3.76 3.95
N GLU A 275 10.15 3.36 5.06
CA GLU A 275 10.01 4.19 6.25
C GLU A 275 11.30 4.23 7.09
N LEU A 276 11.84 3.07 7.45
CA LEU A 276 12.94 3.01 8.41
C LEU A 276 14.30 3.27 7.78
N MET A 277 14.57 2.72 6.58
CA MET A 277 15.85 2.96 5.89
C MET A 277 15.86 4.28 5.14
N GLY A 278 14.70 4.69 4.56
CA GLY A 278 14.61 5.87 3.70
C GLY A 278 14.38 7.18 4.45
N VAL A 279 13.67 7.17 5.59
CA VAL A 279 13.22 8.39 6.26
C VAL A 279 13.67 8.46 7.72
N HIS A 280 13.25 7.51 8.55
CA HIS A 280 13.50 7.58 10.00
C HIS A 280 14.93 7.27 10.38
N HIS A 281 15.64 6.45 9.62
CA HIS A 281 17.00 5.97 9.88
C HIS A 281 17.18 5.35 11.28
N ARG A 282 16.10 4.80 11.83
CA ARG A 282 15.99 4.10 13.10
C ARG A 282 14.66 3.36 13.20
N ILE A 283 14.51 2.46 14.14
CA ILE A 283 13.20 1.87 14.42
C ILE A 283 12.43 2.85 15.31
N VAL A 284 11.19 3.14 14.91
CA VAL A 284 10.24 4.00 15.65
C VAL A 284 8.90 3.27 15.80
N LEU A 285 8.09 3.68 16.78
CA LEU A 285 6.72 3.18 16.90
C LEU A 285 5.83 3.78 15.82
N ASP A 286 4.78 3.05 15.46
CA ASP A 286 3.69 3.45 14.57
C ASP A 286 4.12 3.93 13.17
N PHE A 287 5.32 3.52 12.70
CA PHE A 287 5.80 3.89 11.37
C PHE A 287 4.91 3.40 10.19
N PRO A 288 4.12 2.28 10.29
CA PRO A 288 3.23 1.91 9.20
C PRO A 288 2.04 2.86 9.02
N ALA A 289 1.68 3.64 10.05
CA ALA A 289 0.73 4.75 9.99
C ALA A 289 -0.60 4.45 9.26
N GLY A 290 -1.06 3.19 9.27
CA GLY A 290 -2.30 2.76 8.60
C GLY A 290 -2.14 2.39 7.12
N TYR A 291 -0.92 2.39 6.56
CA TYR A 291 -0.70 2.02 5.15
C TYR A 291 -1.19 0.61 4.83
N GLY A 292 -1.10 -0.34 5.79
CA GLY A 292 -1.60 -1.70 5.60
C GLY A 292 -3.11 -1.76 5.40
N PHE A 293 -3.87 -0.95 6.12
CA PHE A 293 -5.32 -0.84 5.93
C PHE A 293 -5.68 -0.09 4.66
N ALA A 294 -5.02 1.04 4.37
CA ALA A 294 -5.25 1.81 3.16
C ALA A 294 -4.90 1.01 1.89
N GLY A 295 -3.91 0.10 1.98
CA GLY A 295 -3.55 -0.84 0.91
C GLY A 295 -4.71 -1.70 0.42
N ILE A 296 -5.68 -2.01 1.29
CA ILE A 296 -6.90 -2.74 0.90
C ILE A 296 -7.70 -1.91 -0.11
N ALA A 297 -7.88 -0.64 0.17
CA ALA A 297 -8.60 0.27 -0.71
C ALA A 297 -7.85 0.49 -2.04
N VAL A 298 -6.52 0.64 -1.97
CA VAL A 298 -5.66 0.76 -3.15
C VAL A 298 -5.75 -0.48 -4.04
N ALA A 299 -5.71 -1.69 -3.46
CA ALA A 299 -5.86 -2.94 -4.20
C ALA A 299 -7.21 -3.05 -4.89
N LEU A 300 -8.31 -2.77 -4.16
CA LEU A 300 -9.67 -2.83 -4.69
C LEU A 300 -9.90 -1.79 -5.79
N MET A 301 -9.46 -0.56 -5.57
CA MET A 301 -9.53 0.51 -6.57
C MET A 301 -8.69 0.18 -7.81
N GLY A 302 -7.50 -0.41 -7.62
CA GLY A 302 -6.62 -0.91 -8.67
C GLY A 302 -7.11 -2.22 -9.32
N ARG A 303 -8.31 -2.73 -8.93
CA ARG A 303 -8.89 -4.00 -9.41
C ARG A 303 -7.94 -5.19 -9.23
N ASN A 304 -7.12 -5.18 -8.21
CA ASN A 304 -6.09 -6.18 -7.89
C ASN A 304 -5.08 -6.43 -9.04
N HIS A 305 -4.96 -5.51 -9.98
CA HIS A 305 -3.98 -5.58 -11.06
C HIS A 305 -2.80 -4.64 -10.77
N PRO A 306 -1.52 -5.06 -10.87
CA PRO A 306 -0.36 -4.24 -10.49
C PRO A 306 -0.34 -2.85 -11.14
N PHE A 307 -0.65 -2.73 -12.43
CA PHE A 307 -0.75 -1.44 -13.08
C PHE A 307 -1.86 -0.55 -12.49
N GLY A 308 -3.04 -1.12 -12.21
CA GLY A 308 -4.13 -0.41 -11.56
C GLY A 308 -3.78 0.02 -10.13
N ILE A 309 -3.02 -0.82 -9.42
CA ILE A 309 -2.52 -0.51 -8.06
C ILE A 309 -1.58 0.68 -8.10
N VAL A 310 -0.68 0.79 -9.08
CA VAL A 310 0.19 1.97 -9.24
C VAL A 310 -0.63 3.24 -9.42
N LEU A 311 -1.65 3.23 -10.27
CA LEU A 311 -2.53 4.39 -10.48
C LEU A 311 -3.32 4.75 -9.22
N ALA A 312 -3.88 3.75 -8.54
CA ALA A 312 -4.59 3.96 -7.28
C ALA A 312 -3.64 4.48 -6.19
N ALA A 313 -2.45 3.91 -6.06
CA ALA A 313 -1.43 4.34 -5.11
C ALA A 313 -0.97 5.79 -5.36
N LEU A 314 -0.83 6.21 -6.63
CA LEU A 314 -0.55 7.61 -6.99
C LEU A 314 -1.66 8.55 -6.52
N LEU A 315 -2.92 8.18 -6.71
CA LEU A 315 -4.04 8.98 -6.20
C LEU A 315 -4.01 9.08 -4.68
N PHE A 316 -3.79 7.96 -3.98
CA PHE A 316 -3.72 7.95 -2.51
C PHE A 316 -2.51 8.71 -1.99
N GLY A 317 -1.35 8.61 -2.65
CA GLY A 317 -0.17 9.39 -2.33
C GLY A 317 -0.41 10.90 -2.51
N ALA A 318 -1.07 11.28 -3.60
CA ALA A 318 -1.46 12.67 -3.85
C ALA A 318 -2.47 13.19 -2.81
N LEU A 319 -3.46 12.38 -2.40
CA LEU A 319 -4.39 12.73 -1.34
C LEU A 319 -3.70 12.84 0.03
N GLN A 320 -2.73 11.98 0.31
CA GLN A 320 -1.97 12.01 1.56
C GLN A 320 -1.13 13.29 1.65
N GLN A 321 -0.35 13.59 0.61
CA GLN A 321 0.50 14.77 0.57
C GLN A 321 -0.31 16.06 0.47
N GLY A 322 -1.26 16.13 -0.47
CA GLY A 322 -2.11 17.31 -0.62
C GLY A 322 -2.99 17.56 0.58
N GLY A 323 -3.43 16.49 1.28
CA GLY A 323 -4.15 16.59 2.53
C GLY A 323 -3.29 17.11 3.69
N ALA A 324 -2.03 16.71 3.76
CA ALA A 324 -1.09 17.23 4.75
C ALA A 324 -0.87 18.74 4.55
N GLU A 325 -0.70 19.19 3.30
CA GLU A 325 -0.56 20.59 2.95
C GLU A 325 -1.84 21.38 3.24
N LEU A 326 -3.00 20.81 2.92
CA LEU A 326 -4.29 21.41 3.22
C LEU A 326 -4.48 21.64 4.73
N ALA A 327 -4.10 20.66 5.57
CA ALA A 327 -4.18 20.78 7.02
C ALA A 327 -3.16 21.80 7.58
N PHE A 328 -2.04 22.00 6.91
CA PHE A 328 -1.04 22.99 7.28
C PHE A 328 -1.49 24.43 6.94
N GLU A 329 -2.01 24.63 5.74
CA GLU A 329 -2.45 25.95 5.23
C GLU A 329 -3.79 26.40 5.82
N MET A 330 -4.65 25.44 6.20
CA MET A 330 -6.01 25.73 6.73
C MET A 330 -6.20 25.19 8.14
N PRO A 331 -6.02 25.99 9.19
CA PRO A 331 -6.18 25.55 10.59
C PRO A 331 -7.55 24.96 10.93
N ASN A 332 -8.60 25.30 10.16
CA ASN A 332 -9.94 24.76 10.32
C ASN A 332 -10.10 23.33 9.79
N ILE A 333 -9.14 22.82 9.04
CA ILE A 333 -9.14 21.46 8.49
C ILE A 333 -8.09 20.66 9.26
N THR A 334 -8.54 19.76 10.12
CA THR A 334 -7.64 18.90 10.89
C THR A 334 -7.17 17.69 10.07
N ARG A 335 -6.14 16.99 10.57
CA ARG A 335 -5.67 15.73 9.95
C ARG A 335 -6.79 14.68 9.89
N GLU A 336 -7.66 14.62 10.92
CA GLU A 336 -8.77 13.68 10.96
C GLU A 336 -9.76 13.95 9.83
N MET A 337 -9.97 15.22 9.47
CA MET A 337 -10.83 15.59 8.34
C MET A 337 -10.19 15.15 7.00
N VAL A 338 -8.89 15.22 6.86
CA VAL A 338 -8.19 14.68 5.68
C VAL A 338 -8.40 13.16 5.57
N VAL A 339 -8.35 12.44 6.69
CA VAL A 339 -8.67 11.00 6.73
C VAL A 339 -10.12 10.73 6.31
N VAL A 340 -11.07 11.58 6.71
CA VAL A 340 -12.48 11.51 6.26
C VAL A 340 -12.58 11.73 4.75
N ILE A 341 -11.85 12.71 4.19
CA ILE A 341 -11.79 12.98 2.75
C ILE A 341 -11.27 11.74 2.00
N GLN A 342 -10.18 11.16 2.46
CA GLN A 342 -9.63 9.93 1.91
C GLN A 342 -10.65 8.78 1.99
N GLY A 343 -11.29 8.59 3.15
CA GLY A 343 -12.32 7.59 3.35
C GLY A 343 -13.50 7.72 2.38
N LEU A 344 -13.93 8.94 2.09
CA LEU A 344 -14.98 9.20 1.10
C LEU A 344 -14.53 8.87 -0.32
N VAL A 345 -13.31 9.24 -0.69
CA VAL A 345 -12.75 8.86 -2.01
C VAL A 345 -12.69 7.35 -2.15
N ILE A 346 -12.27 6.63 -1.09
CA ILE A 346 -12.27 5.17 -1.04
C ILE A 346 -13.69 4.60 -1.22
N LEU A 347 -14.65 5.13 -0.47
CA LEU A 347 -16.04 4.68 -0.51
C LEU A 347 -16.63 4.80 -1.91
N PHE A 348 -16.48 5.96 -2.54
CA PHE A 348 -17.03 6.20 -3.88
C PHE A 348 -16.27 5.44 -4.97
N SER A 349 -14.95 5.36 -4.89
CA SER A 349 -14.14 4.69 -5.91
C SER A 349 -14.15 3.16 -5.78
N GLY A 350 -14.30 2.63 -4.56
CA GLY A 350 -14.32 1.20 -4.26
C GLY A 350 -15.74 0.64 -4.10
N ALA A 351 -16.38 0.91 -2.96
CA ALA A 351 -17.66 0.30 -2.61
C ALA A 351 -18.81 0.74 -3.54
N LEU A 352 -18.82 2.02 -3.92
CA LEU A 352 -19.85 2.59 -4.81
C LEU A 352 -19.45 2.59 -6.29
N ALA A 353 -18.39 1.87 -6.66
CA ALA A 353 -17.87 1.82 -8.04
C ALA A 353 -18.93 1.42 -9.11
N GLN A 354 -19.93 0.66 -8.71
CA GLN A 354 -21.03 0.22 -9.59
C GLN A 354 -22.16 1.25 -9.69
N MET A 355 -22.24 2.22 -8.76
CA MET A 355 -23.38 3.13 -8.63
C MET A 355 -23.65 3.99 -9.88
N PRO A 356 -22.68 4.57 -10.58
CA PRO A 356 -22.95 5.39 -11.76
C PRO A 356 -23.22 4.57 -13.02
N ARG A 357 -22.95 3.25 -13.03
CA ARG A 357 -23.10 2.41 -14.23
C ARG A 357 -24.49 2.44 -14.86
N PRO A 358 -25.62 2.26 -14.14
CA PRO A 358 -26.96 2.30 -14.73
C PRO A 358 -27.24 3.65 -15.39
N TRP A 359 -26.80 4.73 -14.74
CA TRP A 359 -26.98 6.09 -15.25
C TRP A 359 -26.14 6.36 -16.51
N LEU A 360 -24.87 5.92 -16.51
CA LEU A 360 -23.99 6.00 -17.66
C LEU A 360 -24.53 5.16 -18.83
N GLN A 361 -25.11 3.99 -18.57
CA GLN A 361 -25.76 3.17 -19.59
C GLN A 361 -26.93 3.91 -20.24
N MET A 362 -27.81 4.55 -19.45
CA MET A 362 -28.92 5.33 -19.97
C MET A 362 -28.47 6.53 -20.84
N LEU A 363 -27.37 7.19 -20.45
CA LEU A 363 -26.83 8.32 -21.22
C LEU A 363 -26.18 7.89 -22.53
N LEU A 364 -25.47 6.75 -22.55
CA LEU A 364 -24.76 6.27 -23.71
C LEU A 364 -25.67 5.51 -24.67
N SER A 365 -26.72 4.82 -24.17
CA SER A 365 -27.72 4.16 -25.02
C SER A 365 -28.61 5.12 -25.79
N LYS A 366 -28.80 6.36 -25.32
CA LYS A 366 -29.56 7.40 -26.08
C LYS A 366 -28.77 8.00 -27.24
N ARG A 367 -27.48 7.65 -27.41
CA ARG A 367 -26.61 8.16 -28.47
C ARG A 367 -26.25 7.11 -29.55
N SER A 368 -26.67 5.88 -29.39
CA SER A 368 -26.62 4.81 -30.40
C SER A 368 -28.02 4.55 -30.98
#